data_4f4d587dd11897cf2258438797552df0
#
_entry.id   4f4d587dd11897cf2258438797552df0
#
_cell.length_a   1.000
_cell.length_b   1.000
_cell.length_c   1.000
_cell.angle_alpha   90.00
_cell.angle_beta   90.00
_cell.angle_gamma   90.00
#
_symmetry.space_group_name_H-M   'P 1'
#
loop_
_entity.id
_entity.type
_entity.pdbx_description
1 polymer ?
#
loop_
_entity_poly.entity_id
_entity_poly.type
_entity_poly.pdbx_seq_one_letter_code
_entity_poly.pdbx_strand_id
1 'polypeptide(L)'
;MQAVYLEKLADELSHRGLEAWLMETPGRMPSLYVTNPGARALEENVYAGCGKDGIWWFWWSWAERIAVADDLDLAASTIVRVLASHRRED
;
A
#
# COMPACT_ATOMS: atom_id res chain seq x y z
N MET A 1 -4.43 -13.95 6.35
CA MET A 1 -4.74 -12.59 6.83
C MET A 1 -4.08 -11.50 6.02
N GLN A 2 -2.88 -11.73 5.52
CA GLN A 2 -2.18 -10.72 4.73
C GLN A 2 -3.02 -10.24 3.55
N ALA A 3 -3.56 -11.18 2.78
CA ALA A 3 -4.32 -10.79 1.59
C ALA A 3 -5.58 -10.00 1.93
N VAL A 4 -6.23 -10.32 3.05
CA VAL A 4 -7.44 -9.61 3.47
C VAL A 4 -7.12 -8.14 3.76
N TYR A 5 -6.04 -7.89 4.50
CA TYR A 5 -5.64 -6.52 4.80
C TYR A 5 -5.27 -5.76 3.54
N LEU A 6 -4.54 -6.42 2.63
CA LEU A 6 -4.13 -5.77 1.39
C LEU A 6 -5.32 -5.47 0.48
N GLU A 7 -6.31 -6.36 0.45
CA GLU A 7 -7.51 -6.10 -0.34
C GLU A 7 -8.30 -4.91 0.17
N LYS A 8 -8.42 -4.79 1.49
CA LYS A 8 -9.09 -3.63 2.07
C LYS A 8 -8.36 -2.34 1.73
N LEU A 9 -7.04 -2.39 1.78
CA LEU A 9 -6.23 -1.23 1.42
C LEU A 9 -6.39 -0.90 -0.05
N ALA A 10 -6.45 -1.91 -0.92
CA ALA A 10 -6.63 -1.69 -2.35
C ALA A 10 -7.94 -0.96 -2.63
N ASP A 11 -9.03 -1.36 -1.96
CA ASP A 11 -10.30 -0.67 -2.11
C ASP A 11 -10.21 0.78 -1.71
N GLU A 12 -9.55 1.06 -0.59
CA GLU A 12 -9.41 2.43 -0.12
C GLU A 12 -8.57 3.27 -1.08
N LEU A 13 -7.48 2.71 -1.59
CA LEU A 13 -6.63 3.42 -2.54
C LEU A 13 -7.36 3.69 -3.84
N SER A 14 -8.18 2.75 -4.29
CA SER A 14 -8.97 2.94 -5.49
C SER A 14 -9.93 4.11 -5.33
N HIS A 15 -10.54 4.27 -4.17
CA HIS A 15 -11.41 5.40 -3.89
C HIS A 15 -10.66 6.73 -3.87
N ARG A 16 -9.35 6.69 -3.73
CA ARG A 16 -8.54 7.90 -3.68
C ARG A 16 -7.79 8.18 -4.99
N GLY A 17 -8.12 7.42 -6.03
CA GLY A 17 -7.58 7.70 -7.37
C GLY A 17 -6.31 6.97 -7.74
N LEU A 18 -5.85 6.04 -6.91
CA LEU A 18 -4.73 5.19 -7.27
C LEU A 18 -5.23 3.85 -7.77
N GLU A 19 -4.38 3.13 -8.48
CA GLU A 19 -4.69 1.76 -8.92
C GLU A 19 -3.86 0.80 -8.09
N ALA A 20 -4.49 -0.30 -7.67
CA ALA A 20 -3.81 -1.26 -6.82
C ALA A 20 -4.25 -2.68 -7.19
N TRP A 21 -3.27 -3.57 -7.27
CA TRP A 21 -3.52 -4.97 -7.59
C TRP A 21 -2.86 -5.87 -6.56
N LEU A 22 -3.63 -6.85 -6.08
CA LEU A 22 -3.08 -7.86 -5.19
C LEU A 22 -2.27 -8.86 -6.01
N MET A 23 -0.99 -9.00 -5.65
CA MET A 23 -0.08 -9.90 -6.33
C MET A 23 0.17 -11.09 -5.42
N GLU A 24 -0.30 -12.26 -5.86
CA GLU A 24 -0.10 -13.50 -5.12
C GLU A 24 0.68 -14.46 -5.98
N THR A 25 1.91 -14.75 -5.57
CA THR A 25 2.79 -15.67 -6.28
C THR A 25 3.07 -16.85 -5.36
N PRO A 26 2.91 -18.09 -5.82
CA PRO A 26 3.20 -19.25 -4.98
C PRO A 26 4.61 -19.19 -4.41
N GLY A 27 4.73 -19.45 -3.11
CA GLY A 27 6.01 -19.42 -2.42
C GLY A 27 6.50 -18.06 -2.01
N ARG A 28 5.71 -17.00 -2.24
CA ARG A 28 6.08 -15.64 -1.86
C ARG A 28 4.98 -15.00 -1.04
N MET A 29 5.36 -14.01 -0.24
CA MET A 29 4.38 -13.21 0.47
C MET A 29 3.53 -12.45 -0.53
N PRO A 30 2.22 -12.36 -0.29
CA PRO A 30 1.40 -11.48 -1.13
C PRO A 30 1.83 -10.03 -0.96
N SER A 31 1.68 -9.26 -2.01
CA SER A 31 1.98 -7.83 -1.99
C SER A 31 0.90 -7.09 -2.75
N LEU A 32 0.80 -5.80 -2.49
CA LEU A 32 -0.11 -4.93 -3.21
C LEU A 32 0.72 -4.03 -4.11
N TYR A 33 0.53 -4.16 -5.41
CA TYR A 33 1.22 -3.33 -6.39
C TYR A 33 0.36 -2.07 -6.62
N VAL A 34 0.91 -0.92 -6.32
CA VAL A 34 0.17 0.34 -6.35
C VAL A 34 0.81 1.28 -7.36
N THR A 35 0.00 1.86 -8.22
CA THR A 35 0.47 2.83 -9.20
C THR A 35 -0.40 4.08 -9.18
N ASN A 36 0.18 5.18 -9.63
CA ASN A 36 -0.55 6.42 -9.85
C ASN A 36 -0.84 6.53 -11.35
N PRO A 37 -2.12 6.40 -11.77
CA PRO A 37 -2.42 6.44 -13.21
C PRO A 37 -2.07 7.77 -13.86
N GLY A 38 -1.97 8.85 -13.06
CA GLY A 38 -1.56 10.15 -13.59
C GLY A 38 -0.05 10.32 -13.67
N ALA A 39 0.72 9.39 -13.11
CA ALA A 39 2.18 9.46 -13.10
C ALA A 39 2.73 8.04 -13.01
N ARG A 40 2.74 7.34 -14.12
CA ARG A 40 2.99 5.90 -14.13
C ARG A 40 4.36 5.48 -13.66
N ALA A 41 5.32 6.40 -13.62
CA ALA A 41 6.63 6.09 -13.07
C ALA A 41 6.57 5.95 -11.56
N LEU A 42 5.49 6.41 -10.91
CA LEU A 42 5.34 6.32 -9.47
C LEU A 42 4.57 5.06 -9.13
N GLU A 43 5.31 4.06 -8.69
CA GLU A 43 4.75 2.76 -8.35
C GLU A 43 5.51 2.18 -7.18
N GLU A 44 4.83 1.41 -6.36
CA GLU A 44 5.45 0.77 -5.20
C GLU A 44 4.71 -0.50 -4.85
N ASN A 45 5.39 -1.35 -4.07
CA ASN A 45 4.77 -2.53 -3.51
C ASN A 45 4.58 -2.33 -2.02
N VAL A 46 3.43 -2.76 -1.52
CA VAL A 46 3.06 -2.66 -0.12
C VAL A 46 2.82 -4.06 0.41
N TYR A 47 3.30 -4.32 1.61
CA TYR A 47 3.16 -5.61 2.28
C TYR A 47 2.40 -5.44 3.58
N ALA A 48 1.78 -6.52 4.04
CA ALA A 48 1.15 -6.57 5.35
C ALA A 48 1.91 -7.58 6.19
N GLY A 49 2.32 -7.17 7.38
CA GLY A 49 3.07 -8.05 8.26
C GLY A 49 2.72 -7.84 9.71
N CYS A 50 2.77 -8.92 10.48
CA CYS A 50 2.46 -8.91 11.91
C CYS A 50 3.74 -8.76 12.69
N GLY A 51 3.76 -7.82 13.63
CA GLY A 51 4.90 -7.64 14.50
C GLY A 51 4.90 -8.63 15.64
N LYS A 52 5.94 -8.54 16.48
CA LYS A 52 6.08 -9.43 17.63
C LYS A 52 4.95 -9.26 18.64
N ASP A 53 4.37 -8.07 18.67
CA ASP A 53 3.26 -7.76 19.55
C ASP A 53 1.90 -8.22 19.01
N GLY A 54 1.89 -8.88 17.86
CA GLY A 54 0.66 -9.34 17.25
C GLY A 54 -0.09 -8.28 16.49
N ILE A 55 0.48 -7.09 16.35
CA ILE A 55 -0.17 -5.99 15.64
C ILE A 55 0.22 -6.05 14.19
N TRP A 56 -0.79 -5.96 13.32
CA TRP A 56 -0.56 -5.95 11.88
C TRP A 56 -0.30 -4.54 11.41
N TRP A 57 0.73 -4.41 10.51
CA TRP A 57 1.14 -3.16 9.92
C TRP A 57 1.21 -3.30 8.42
N PHE A 58 1.05 -2.20 7.71
CA PHE A 58 1.44 -2.11 6.30
C PHE A 58 2.89 -1.63 6.23
N TRP A 59 3.61 -2.14 5.25
CA TRP A 59 5.04 -1.90 5.09
C TRP A 59 5.36 -1.57 3.64
N TRP A 60 6.28 -0.66 3.45
CA TRP A 60 6.90 -0.47 2.15
C TRP A 60 7.83 -1.63 1.84
N SER A 61 8.20 -1.79 0.51
CA SER A 61 9.10 -2.86 0.11
C SER A 61 10.50 -2.71 0.71
N TRP A 62 10.87 -1.52 1.14
CA TRP A 62 12.17 -1.30 1.79
C TRP A 62 12.08 -1.40 3.31
N ALA A 63 11.06 -2.06 3.79
CA ALA A 63 10.88 -2.43 5.21
C ALA A 63 10.62 -1.26 6.13
N GLU A 64 10.06 -0.19 5.62
CA GLU A 64 9.61 0.93 6.44
C GLU A 64 8.12 0.82 6.69
N ARG A 65 7.69 1.10 7.90
CA ARG A 65 6.27 1.03 8.27
C ARG A 65 5.48 2.16 7.63
N ILE A 66 4.26 1.84 7.23
CA ILE A 66 3.33 2.84 6.70
C ILE A 66 2.34 3.23 7.80
N ALA A 67 1.59 2.27 8.31
CA ALA A 67 0.58 2.49 9.33
C ALA A 67 0.08 1.13 9.82
N VAL A 68 -0.58 1.10 10.97
CA VAL A 68 -1.23 -0.12 11.43
C VAL A 68 -2.34 -0.50 10.44
N ALA A 69 -2.54 -1.79 10.26
CA ALA A 69 -3.48 -2.27 9.26
C ALA A 69 -4.93 -1.90 9.57
N ASP A 70 -5.24 -1.62 10.82
CA ASP A 70 -6.58 -1.20 11.22
C ASP A 70 -6.86 0.26 10.87
N ASP A 71 -5.83 1.06 10.58
CA ASP A 71 -6.01 2.46 10.24
C ASP A 71 -5.84 2.65 8.74
N LEU A 72 -6.88 2.23 8.00
CA LEU A 72 -6.85 2.30 6.55
C LEU A 72 -6.75 3.74 6.04
N ASP A 73 -7.36 4.67 6.76
CA ASP A 73 -7.32 6.07 6.35
C ASP A 73 -5.90 6.61 6.38
N LEU A 74 -5.17 6.37 7.47
CA LEU A 74 -3.79 6.81 7.57
C LEU A 74 -2.90 6.10 6.55
N ALA A 75 -3.10 4.79 6.40
CA ALA A 75 -2.32 4.02 5.43
C ALA A 75 -2.52 4.55 4.03
N ALA A 76 -3.77 4.75 3.64
CA ALA A 76 -4.07 5.20 2.28
C ALA A 76 -3.58 6.62 2.04
N SER A 77 -3.77 7.52 3.01
CA SER A 77 -3.32 8.90 2.83
C SER A 77 -1.80 9.00 2.75
N THR A 78 -1.10 8.15 3.49
CA THR A 78 0.36 8.11 3.41
C THR A 78 0.83 7.63 2.04
N ILE A 79 0.20 6.58 1.53
CA ILE A 79 0.56 6.03 0.22
C ILE A 79 0.24 7.04 -0.88
N VAL A 80 -0.92 7.68 -0.82
CA VAL A 80 -1.30 8.70 -1.80
C VAL A 80 -0.26 9.82 -1.81
N ARG A 81 0.19 10.26 -0.64
CA ARG A 81 1.16 11.35 -0.56
C ARG A 81 2.49 10.96 -1.19
N VAL A 82 2.95 9.73 -0.94
CA VAL A 82 4.23 9.26 -1.49
C VAL A 82 4.13 9.09 -3.00
N LEU A 83 3.00 8.64 -3.51
CA LEU A 83 2.82 8.39 -4.94
C LEU A 83 2.16 9.56 -5.66
N ALA A 84 1.99 10.69 -4.99
CA ALA A 84 1.47 11.88 -5.66
C ALA A 84 2.50 12.39 -6.66
N SER A 85 2.02 12.82 -7.82
CA SER A 85 2.92 13.43 -8.79
C SER A 85 3.19 14.85 -8.32
N HIS A 86 4.37 15.15 -7.95
CA HIS A 86 4.70 16.44 -7.40
C HIS A 86 5.00 17.42 -8.47
N ARG A 87 4.14 17.75 -9.09
CA ARG A 87 4.38 18.75 -10.03
C ARG A 87 4.20 20.03 -9.48
N ARG A 88 4.34 19.99 -8.77
CA ARG A 88 4.24 20.89 -8.21
C ARG A 88 4.82 21.76 -8.33
N GLU A 89 5.20 21.57 -8.51
CA GLU A 89 5.73 22.10 -8.54
C GLU A 89 5.77 22.80 -8.78
N ASP A 90 5.71 22.83 -8.98
CA ASP A 90 5.81 23.28 -9.17
C ASP A 90 5.75 23.70 -9.17
#